data_605ae161f43a162957168bfd9543a72d
#
_entry.id   605ae161f43a162957168bfd9543a72d
#
_cell.length_a   1.000
_cell.length_b   1.000
_cell.length_c   1.000
_cell.angle_alpha   90.00
_cell.angle_beta   90.00
_cell.angle_gamma   90.00
#
_symmetry.space_group_name_H-M   'P 1'
#
loop_
_entity.id
_entity.type
_entity.pdbx_description
1 polymer ?
#
loop_
_entity_poly.entity_id
_entity_poly.type
_entity_poly.pdbx_seq_one_letter_code
_entity_poly.pdbx_strand_id
1 'polypeptide(L)'
;MSELSYLEKLLDGVEVEWLPLSKVFNLRNGYTPSKTKKEFWANGDIPWFRMDDIRENGRILGNSLQKISSCAVKGGKLFPENSILISTSATIGEHALITVPHLANQRFTCLALKESYADCFDIKFLFYYCFSLAEWCQKNTTMSSFASVDMDGFKKFLIPRPCPDNPEKSLAIQSEIVRILDTFSALTAELTAELTAELNMRKKQYNYYRDQLLSFKEG
;
A
#
# COMPACT_ATOMS: atom_id res chain seq x y z
N MET A 1 -1.79 21.99 -25.02
CA MET A 1 -2.88 21.81 -24.06
C MET A 1 -2.25 21.67 -22.70
N SER A 2 -2.71 22.40 -21.69
CA SER A 2 -2.19 22.24 -20.33
C SER A 2 -2.59 20.85 -19.78
N GLU A 3 -1.76 20.24 -18.95
CA GLU A 3 -2.04 18.94 -18.32
C GLU A 3 -3.37 18.95 -17.54
N LEU A 4 -3.71 20.04 -16.88
CA LEU A 4 -5.00 20.25 -16.24
C LEU A 4 -6.18 20.09 -17.21
N SER A 5 -6.09 20.64 -18.42
CA SER A 5 -7.14 20.51 -19.46
C SER A 5 -7.31 19.06 -19.95
N TYR A 6 -6.27 18.23 -19.86
CA TYR A 6 -6.38 16.81 -20.23
C TYR A 6 -7.11 16.02 -19.14
N LEU A 7 -6.75 16.21 -17.86
CA LEU A 7 -7.39 15.55 -16.73
C LEU A 7 -8.88 15.91 -16.60
N GLU A 8 -9.21 17.19 -16.79
CA GLU A 8 -10.60 17.65 -16.83
C GLU A 8 -11.40 16.91 -17.91
N LYS A 9 -10.84 16.77 -19.12
CA LYS A 9 -11.51 16.05 -20.23
C LYS A 9 -11.60 14.54 -20.00
N LEU A 10 -10.65 13.92 -19.29
CA LEU A 10 -10.67 12.49 -19.00
C LEU A 10 -11.90 12.12 -18.14
N LEU A 11 -12.28 12.99 -17.22
CA LEU A 11 -13.34 12.75 -16.26
C LEU A 11 -14.65 13.54 -16.57
N ASP A 12 -14.64 14.40 -17.58
CA ASP A 12 -15.80 15.21 -17.95
C ASP A 12 -16.94 14.33 -18.45
N GLY A 13 -18.12 14.52 -17.86
CA GLY A 13 -19.33 13.76 -18.20
C GLY A 13 -19.25 12.26 -17.89
N VAL A 14 -18.28 11.80 -17.10
CA VAL A 14 -18.17 10.41 -16.68
C VAL A 14 -19.17 10.11 -15.57
N GLU A 15 -20.13 9.22 -15.84
CA GLU A 15 -21.00 8.66 -14.81
C GLU A 15 -20.22 7.75 -13.88
N VAL A 16 -20.44 7.86 -12.56
CA VAL A 16 -19.73 7.09 -11.54
C VAL A 16 -20.70 6.35 -10.65
N GLU A 17 -20.58 5.02 -10.62
CA GLU A 17 -21.23 4.18 -9.62
C GLU A 17 -20.36 4.12 -8.36
N TRP A 18 -20.98 4.31 -7.19
CA TRP A 18 -20.31 4.26 -5.90
C TRP A 18 -20.67 2.96 -5.16
N LEU A 19 -19.67 2.12 -4.94
CA LEU A 19 -19.85 0.78 -4.38
C LEU A 19 -19.25 0.67 -2.98
N PRO A 20 -19.97 0.13 -1.97
CA PRO A 20 -19.37 -0.14 -0.67
C PRO A 20 -18.14 -1.06 -0.79
N LEU A 21 -17.09 -0.76 -0.03
CA LEU A 21 -15.84 -1.54 -0.01
C LEU A 21 -16.09 -3.04 0.22
N SER A 22 -17.01 -3.38 1.12
CA SER A 22 -17.41 -4.77 1.39
C SER A 22 -18.15 -5.45 0.22
N LYS A 23 -18.69 -4.67 -0.73
CA LYS A 23 -19.28 -5.21 -1.96
C LYS A 23 -18.20 -5.61 -2.96
N VAL A 24 -17.13 -4.82 -3.05
CA VAL A 24 -16.01 -4.99 -4.00
C VAL A 24 -14.97 -6.01 -3.51
N PHE A 25 -14.67 -6.00 -2.21
CA PHE A 25 -13.61 -6.81 -1.63
C PHE A 25 -14.09 -7.88 -0.65
N ASN A 26 -13.35 -8.98 -0.60
CA ASN A 26 -13.32 -9.90 0.54
C ASN A 26 -12.33 -9.37 1.57
N LEU A 27 -12.76 -9.20 2.81
CA LEU A 27 -11.96 -8.63 3.90
C LEU A 27 -11.48 -9.74 4.82
N ARG A 28 -10.18 -9.81 5.09
CA ARG A 28 -9.58 -10.75 6.04
C ARG A 28 -8.49 -10.07 6.85
N ASN A 29 -8.53 -10.25 8.16
CA ASN A 29 -7.46 -9.76 9.03
C ASN A 29 -6.24 -10.69 8.96
N GLY A 30 -5.06 -10.09 8.98
CA GLY A 30 -3.81 -10.78 9.18
C GLY A 30 -3.69 -11.36 10.60
N TYR A 31 -2.66 -12.16 10.80
CA TYR A 31 -2.33 -12.72 12.12
C TYR A 31 -0.82 -12.99 12.26
N THR A 32 -0.38 -13.10 13.50
CA THR A 32 0.98 -13.51 13.81
C THR A 32 0.97 -14.97 14.24
N PRO A 33 1.67 -15.87 13.54
CA PRO A 33 1.89 -17.24 14.03
C PRO A 33 2.61 -17.23 15.37
N SER A 34 2.39 -18.26 16.20
CA SER A 34 3.05 -18.36 17.51
C SER A 34 4.56 -18.29 17.39
N LYS A 35 5.17 -17.31 18.07
CA LYS A 35 6.64 -17.13 18.09
C LYS A 35 7.36 -18.22 18.88
N THR A 36 6.67 -18.96 19.74
CA THR A 36 7.24 -20.06 20.53
C THR A 36 7.43 -21.32 19.68
N LYS A 37 6.71 -21.45 18.58
CA LYS A 37 6.82 -22.56 17.62
C LYS A 37 7.86 -22.25 16.57
N LYS A 38 9.10 -22.68 16.79
CA LYS A 38 10.21 -22.41 15.87
C LYS A 38 9.96 -22.96 14.46
N GLU A 39 9.25 -24.08 14.34
CA GLU A 39 8.87 -24.68 13.07
C GLU A 39 8.05 -23.76 12.17
N PHE A 40 7.31 -22.79 12.74
CA PHE A 40 6.52 -21.83 11.96
C PHE A 40 7.39 -20.78 11.24
N TRP A 41 8.61 -20.59 11.71
CA TRP A 41 9.52 -19.54 11.27
C TRP A 41 10.79 -20.07 10.60
N ALA A 42 11.05 -21.38 10.71
CA ALA A 42 12.22 -22.00 10.13
C ALA A 42 11.94 -22.45 8.70
N ASN A 43 12.86 -22.15 7.78
CA ASN A 43 12.81 -22.57 6.37
C ASN A 43 11.48 -22.25 5.66
N GLY A 44 10.84 -21.15 6.03
CA GLY A 44 9.60 -20.71 5.41
C GLY A 44 9.82 -20.15 4.02
N ASP A 45 8.86 -20.39 3.14
CA ASP A 45 8.82 -19.90 1.77
C ASP A 45 7.64 -18.92 1.52
N ILE A 46 6.68 -18.89 2.44
CA ILE A 46 5.48 -18.05 2.35
C ILE A 46 5.78 -16.64 2.86
N PRO A 47 5.64 -15.61 2.02
CA PRO A 47 5.80 -14.22 2.45
C PRO A 47 4.83 -13.85 3.57
N TRP A 48 5.38 -13.23 4.64
CA TRP A 48 4.59 -12.75 5.77
C TRP A 48 4.91 -11.27 6.03
N PHE A 49 4.01 -10.39 5.59
CA PHE A 49 4.23 -8.96 5.54
C PHE A 49 3.99 -8.26 6.88
N ARG A 50 4.85 -7.28 7.14
CA ARG A 50 4.79 -6.34 8.27
C ARG A 50 4.98 -4.92 7.76
N MET A 51 4.85 -3.96 8.66
CA MET A 51 5.05 -2.55 8.32
C MET A 51 6.48 -2.26 7.84
N ASP A 52 7.47 -2.99 8.35
CA ASP A 52 8.87 -2.85 7.95
C ASP A 52 9.06 -3.12 6.45
N ASP A 53 8.32 -4.08 5.89
CA ASP A 53 8.37 -4.40 4.45
C ASP A 53 7.99 -3.19 3.59
N ILE A 54 6.92 -2.46 3.98
CA ILE A 54 6.48 -1.25 3.28
C ILE A 54 7.52 -0.13 3.40
N ARG A 55 8.10 0.04 4.59
CA ARG A 55 9.07 1.10 4.85
C ARG A 55 10.38 0.92 4.10
N GLU A 56 10.82 -0.33 3.97
CA GLU A 56 12.11 -0.64 3.35
C GLU A 56 12.01 -0.82 1.82
N ASN A 57 10.90 -1.39 1.33
CA ASN A 57 10.78 -1.83 -0.06
C ASN A 57 9.67 -1.11 -0.84
N GLY A 58 8.99 -0.14 -0.23
CA GLY A 58 7.92 0.62 -0.88
C GLY A 58 6.56 -0.07 -0.82
N ARG A 59 5.64 0.37 -1.68
CA ARG A 59 4.21 0.03 -1.58
C ARG A 59 3.70 -1.01 -2.59
N ILE A 60 4.56 -1.51 -3.48
CA ILE A 60 4.23 -2.61 -4.39
C ILE A 60 5.26 -3.71 -4.12
N LEU A 61 4.79 -4.82 -3.54
CA LEU A 61 5.68 -5.82 -2.94
C LEU A 61 5.44 -7.22 -3.50
N GLY A 62 6.50 -7.85 -3.98
CA GLY A 62 6.52 -9.24 -4.42
C GLY A 62 7.23 -10.19 -3.46
N ASN A 63 7.83 -9.67 -2.38
CA ASN A 63 8.53 -10.47 -1.37
C ASN A 63 8.49 -9.76 -0.02
N SER A 64 8.72 -10.50 1.07
CA SER A 64 8.76 -9.98 2.43
C SER A 64 10.13 -10.23 3.06
N LEU A 65 10.49 -9.37 4.03
CA LEU A 65 11.70 -9.52 4.84
C LEU A 65 11.68 -10.79 5.69
N GLN A 66 10.49 -11.25 6.07
CA GLN A 66 10.31 -12.45 6.87
C GLN A 66 9.32 -13.38 6.20
N LYS A 67 9.65 -14.67 6.18
CA LYS A 67 8.79 -15.73 5.65
C LYS A 67 8.37 -16.69 6.77
N ILE A 68 7.28 -17.40 6.52
CA ILE A 68 6.75 -18.43 7.41
C ILE A 68 6.62 -19.76 6.67
N SER A 69 6.65 -20.84 7.43
CA SER A 69 6.41 -22.18 6.91
C SER A 69 4.93 -22.42 6.63
N SER A 70 4.61 -23.33 5.73
CA SER A 70 3.25 -23.75 5.40
C SER A 70 2.47 -24.26 6.61
N CYS A 71 3.13 -24.91 7.58
CA CYS A 71 2.50 -25.37 8.82
C CYS A 71 2.01 -24.23 9.74
N ALA A 72 2.47 -22.99 9.51
CA ALA A 72 2.00 -21.81 10.22
C ALA A 72 0.69 -21.24 9.66
N VAL A 73 0.25 -21.71 8.48
CA VAL A 73 -0.91 -21.18 7.77
C VAL A 73 -2.20 -21.79 8.33
N LYS A 74 -2.98 -20.98 9.03
CA LYS A 74 -4.25 -21.40 9.60
C LYS A 74 -5.26 -21.78 8.52
N GLY A 75 -5.73 -23.03 8.55
CA GLY A 75 -6.69 -23.52 7.57
C GLY A 75 -6.19 -23.61 6.13
N GLY A 76 -4.87 -23.55 5.91
CA GLY A 76 -4.26 -23.66 4.59
C GLY A 76 -4.57 -22.53 3.60
N LYS A 77 -5.23 -21.44 4.08
CA LYS A 77 -5.69 -20.36 3.19
C LYS A 77 -4.79 -19.13 3.28
N LEU A 78 -4.04 -18.87 2.22
CA LEU A 78 -3.30 -17.63 2.02
C LEU A 78 -4.23 -16.46 1.62
N PHE A 79 -3.72 -15.25 1.70
CA PHE A 79 -4.26 -14.13 0.96
C PHE A 79 -3.84 -14.26 -0.50
N PRO A 80 -4.73 -13.96 -1.46
CA PRO A 80 -4.39 -14.09 -2.87
C PRO A 80 -3.34 -13.06 -3.30
N GLU A 81 -2.65 -13.37 -4.37
CA GLU A 81 -1.86 -12.38 -5.11
C GLU A 81 -2.77 -11.23 -5.60
N ASN A 82 -2.17 -10.12 -5.95
CA ASN A 82 -2.87 -8.91 -6.39
C ASN A 82 -3.96 -8.47 -5.40
N SER A 83 -3.64 -8.51 -4.11
CA SER A 83 -4.49 -7.97 -3.05
C SER A 83 -3.81 -6.80 -2.32
N ILE A 84 -4.60 -5.97 -1.67
CA ILE A 84 -4.10 -4.78 -0.99
C ILE A 84 -4.11 -5.04 0.52
N LEU A 85 -2.98 -4.83 1.18
CA LEU A 85 -2.88 -4.79 2.63
C LEU A 85 -3.03 -3.34 3.10
N ILE A 86 -3.95 -3.09 4.02
CA ILE A 86 -4.09 -1.78 4.68
C ILE A 86 -4.03 -1.94 6.20
N SER A 87 -3.25 -1.10 6.85
CA SER A 87 -3.14 -1.10 8.31
C SER A 87 -4.37 -0.46 8.94
N THR A 88 -5.11 -1.24 9.72
CA THR A 88 -6.32 -0.81 10.45
C THR A 88 -6.07 -0.61 11.95
N SER A 89 -4.83 -0.79 12.40
CA SER A 89 -4.41 -0.49 13.78
C SER A 89 -2.95 -0.06 13.83
N ALA A 90 -2.56 0.72 14.82
CA ALA A 90 -1.25 1.32 15.03
C ALA A 90 -0.88 2.35 13.95
N THR A 91 -0.22 1.98 12.87
CA THR A 91 0.12 2.86 11.73
C THR A 91 -1.04 2.95 10.73
N ILE A 92 -2.17 3.45 11.20
CA ILE A 92 -3.45 3.45 10.45
C ILE A 92 -3.30 4.14 9.09
N GLY A 93 -3.80 3.48 8.04
CA GLY A 93 -3.83 3.98 6.66
C GLY A 93 -2.61 3.59 5.82
N GLU A 94 -1.51 3.13 6.42
CA GLU A 94 -0.42 2.58 5.62
C GLU A 94 -0.88 1.34 4.84
N HIS A 95 -0.61 1.32 3.54
CA HIS A 95 -1.10 0.25 2.66
C HIS A 95 -0.09 -0.09 1.57
N ALA A 96 -0.23 -1.30 1.02
CA ALA A 96 0.61 -1.81 -0.08
C ALA A 96 -0.18 -2.78 -0.97
N LEU A 97 0.15 -2.81 -2.25
CA LEU A 97 -0.28 -3.83 -3.21
C LEU A 97 0.70 -5.01 -3.13
N ILE A 98 0.18 -6.22 -2.89
CA ILE A 98 0.98 -7.44 -2.80
C ILE A 98 0.74 -8.31 -4.03
N THR A 99 1.79 -8.61 -4.78
CA THR A 99 1.72 -9.28 -6.08
C THR A 99 1.92 -10.80 -6.03
N VAL A 100 1.99 -11.37 -4.82
CA VAL A 100 2.21 -12.81 -4.59
C VAL A 100 1.23 -13.34 -3.54
N PRO A 101 0.93 -14.65 -3.52
CA PRO A 101 0.20 -15.26 -2.41
C PRO A 101 0.96 -15.08 -1.10
N HIS A 102 0.27 -14.65 -0.02
CA HIS A 102 0.94 -14.20 1.19
C HIS A 102 0.09 -14.29 2.45
N LEU A 103 0.69 -13.92 3.56
CA LEU A 103 0.02 -13.56 4.81
C LEU A 103 0.59 -12.24 5.34
N ALA A 104 -0.05 -11.69 6.35
CA ALA A 104 0.37 -10.47 7.02
C ALA A 104 0.12 -10.53 8.53
N ASN A 105 0.75 -9.64 9.27
CA ASN A 105 0.50 -9.55 10.70
C ASN A 105 -0.90 -9.00 11.00
N GLN A 106 -1.33 -9.07 12.27
CA GLN A 106 -2.68 -8.71 12.72
C GLN A 106 -3.03 -7.21 12.59
N ARG A 107 -2.06 -6.34 12.25
CA ARG A 107 -2.33 -4.91 12.05
C ARG A 107 -2.94 -4.62 10.70
N PHE A 108 -2.77 -5.56 9.75
CA PHE A 108 -3.30 -5.43 8.40
C PHE A 108 -4.64 -6.11 8.23
N THR A 109 -5.51 -5.45 7.48
CA THR A 109 -6.67 -6.04 6.82
C THR A 109 -6.31 -6.21 5.34
N CYS A 110 -6.49 -7.42 4.83
CA CYS A 110 -6.33 -7.74 3.42
C CYS A 110 -7.64 -7.44 2.68
N LEU A 111 -7.52 -6.69 1.59
CA LEU A 111 -8.56 -6.39 0.62
C LEU A 111 -8.30 -7.23 -0.62
N ALA A 112 -8.97 -8.38 -0.73
CA ALA A 112 -8.90 -9.24 -1.89
C ALA A 112 -10.08 -8.96 -2.82
N LEU A 113 -9.82 -8.51 -4.06
CA LEU A 113 -10.85 -8.24 -5.05
C LEU A 113 -11.72 -9.48 -5.25
N LYS A 114 -13.04 -9.31 -5.22
CA LYS A 114 -13.96 -10.41 -5.50
C LYS A 114 -13.95 -10.75 -6.96
N GLU A 115 -14.08 -12.04 -7.27
CA GLU A 115 -14.12 -12.55 -8.64
C GLU A 115 -15.21 -11.87 -9.48
N SER A 116 -16.37 -11.59 -8.88
CA SER A 116 -17.48 -10.86 -9.53
C SER A 116 -17.15 -9.43 -9.96
N TYR A 117 -16.02 -8.88 -9.54
CA TYR A 117 -15.54 -7.56 -9.89
C TYR A 117 -14.18 -7.57 -10.61
N ALA A 118 -13.62 -8.75 -10.90
CA ALA A 118 -12.31 -8.89 -11.54
C ALA A 118 -12.23 -8.16 -12.89
N ASP A 119 -13.30 -8.24 -13.68
CA ASP A 119 -13.40 -7.58 -14.98
C ASP A 119 -13.90 -6.12 -14.90
N CYS A 120 -14.16 -5.61 -13.68
CA CYS A 120 -14.68 -4.27 -13.48
C CYS A 120 -13.60 -3.27 -13.00
N PHE A 121 -12.52 -3.77 -12.40
CA PHE A 121 -11.52 -2.93 -11.76
C PHE A 121 -10.10 -3.34 -12.12
N ASP A 122 -9.27 -2.35 -12.41
CA ASP A 122 -7.82 -2.45 -12.38
C ASP A 122 -7.36 -2.43 -10.92
N ILE A 123 -6.60 -3.44 -10.50
CA ILE A 123 -6.13 -3.54 -9.10
C ILE A 123 -5.20 -2.39 -8.70
N LYS A 124 -4.42 -1.82 -9.63
CA LYS A 124 -3.59 -0.65 -9.36
C LYS A 124 -4.42 0.62 -9.20
N PHE A 125 -5.53 0.76 -9.94
CA PHE A 125 -6.49 1.84 -9.72
C PHE A 125 -7.05 1.77 -8.30
N LEU A 126 -7.47 0.59 -7.85
CA LEU A 126 -7.95 0.37 -6.48
C LEU A 126 -6.85 0.64 -5.45
N PHE A 127 -5.61 0.23 -5.72
CA PHE A 127 -4.46 0.55 -4.87
C PHE A 127 -4.25 2.06 -4.72
N TYR A 128 -4.30 2.81 -5.81
CA TYR A 128 -4.22 4.27 -5.75
C TYR A 128 -5.42 4.89 -5.03
N TYR A 129 -6.62 4.37 -5.24
CA TYR A 129 -7.80 4.85 -4.51
C TYR A 129 -7.71 4.59 -3.00
N CYS A 130 -6.93 3.59 -2.57
CA CYS A 130 -6.67 3.33 -1.15
C CYS A 130 -5.93 4.48 -0.42
N PHE A 131 -5.34 5.46 -1.11
CA PHE A 131 -4.86 6.68 -0.46
C PHE A 131 -6.02 7.49 0.14
N SER A 132 -7.14 7.62 -0.57
CA SER A 132 -8.36 8.24 -0.02
C SER A 132 -8.97 7.41 1.12
N LEU A 133 -8.96 6.07 0.99
CA LEU A 133 -9.36 5.18 2.09
C LEU A 133 -8.46 5.35 3.32
N ALA A 134 -7.16 5.51 3.12
CA ALA A 134 -6.18 5.72 4.20
C ALA A 134 -6.45 7.02 4.97
N GLU A 135 -6.73 8.11 4.26
CA GLU A 135 -7.14 9.38 4.89
C GLU A 135 -8.44 9.24 5.68
N TRP A 136 -9.41 8.52 5.11
CA TRP A 136 -10.66 8.22 5.82
C TRP A 136 -10.40 7.41 7.10
N CYS A 137 -9.57 6.36 7.03
CA CYS A 137 -9.19 5.54 8.18
C CYS A 137 -8.56 6.36 9.31
N GLN A 138 -7.69 7.31 8.98
CA GLN A 138 -7.02 8.18 9.95
C GLN A 138 -8.01 9.11 10.68
N LYS A 139 -9.08 9.51 10.00
CA LYS A 139 -10.13 10.40 10.55
C LYS A 139 -11.23 9.64 11.30
N ASN A 140 -11.36 8.32 11.07
CA ASN A 140 -12.45 7.49 11.62
C ASN A 140 -11.88 6.36 12.48
N THR A 141 -11.30 6.72 13.62
CA THR A 141 -10.74 5.79 14.59
C THR A 141 -11.61 5.68 15.83
N THR A 142 -11.64 4.49 16.44
CA THR A 142 -12.28 4.28 17.73
C THR A 142 -11.32 4.65 18.85
N MET A 143 -11.83 5.37 19.86
CA MET A 143 -11.08 5.69 21.09
C MET A 143 -11.08 4.48 22.02
N SER A 144 -10.14 3.57 21.83
CA SER A 144 -9.85 2.47 22.76
C SER A 144 -8.39 2.61 23.26
N SER A 145 -7.94 1.74 24.15
CA SER A 145 -6.53 1.71 24.62
C SER A 145 -5.50 1.62 23.48
N PHE A 146 -5.92 1.14 22.32
CA PHE A 146 -5.17 1.19 21.06
C PHE A 146 -6.09 1.73 19.97
N ALA A 147 -5.63 2.77 19.25
CA ALA A 147 -6.35 3.32 18.13
C ALA A 147 -6.56 2.24 17.05
N SER A 148 -7.79 2.02 16.66
CA SER A 148 -8.19 1.12 15.58
C SER A 148 -9.25 1.79 14.71
N VAL A 149 -9.34 1.39 13.47
CA VAL A 149 -10.31 1.92 12.52
C VAL A 149 -11.72 1.47 12.90
N ASP A 150 -12.73 2.34 12.73
CA ASP A 150 -14.13 1.95 12.74
C ASP A 150 -14.42 0.98 11.59
N MET A 151 -14.47 -0.31 11.89
CA MET A 151 -14.62 -1.36 10.87
C MET A 151 -16.01 -1.39 10.24
N ASP A 152 -17.05 -0.88 10.88
CA ASP A 152 -18.38 -0.81 10.29
C ASP A 152 -18.49 0.33 9.28
N GLY A 153 -17.89 1.48 9.56
CA GLY A 153 -17.71 2.54 8.59
C GLY A 153 -16.77 2.15 7.45
N PHE A 154 -15.65 1.46 7.76
CA PHE A 154 -14.69 0.97 6.78
C PHE A 154 -15.33 0.10 5.69
N LYS A 155 -16.21 -0.84 6.07
CA LYS A 155 -16.95 -1.70 5.13
C LYS A 155 -17.87 -0.91 4.20
N LYS A 156 -18.37 0.24 4.66
CA LYS A 156 -19.29 1.12 3.92
C LYS A 156 -18.57 2.20 3.11
N PHE A 157 -17.24 2.34 3.24
CA PHE A 157 -16.48 3.28 2.43
C PHE A 157 -16.73 3.04 0.95
N LEU A 158 -16.96 4.11 0.18
CA LEU A 158 -17.39 4.02 -1.20
C LEU A 158 -16.21 3.99 -2.18
N ILE A 159 -16.24 3.05 -3.09
CA ILE A 159 -15.28 2.86 -4.18
C ILE A 159 -15.93 3.34 -5.49
N PRO A 160 -15.29 4.23 -6.27
CA PRO A 160 -15.84 4.69 -7.53
C PRO A 160 -15.60 3.69 -8.65
N ARG A 161 -16.63 3.43 -9.45
CA ARG A 161 -16.58 2.72 -10.72
C ARG A 161 -17.00 3.66 -11.83
N PRO A 162 -16.07 4.17 -12.65
CA PRO A 162 -16.43 5.03 -13.77
C PRO A 162 -17.14 4.23 -14.86
N CYS A 163 -18.07 4.83 -15.57
CA CYS A 163 -18.81 4.25 -16.70
C CYS A 163 -19.34 2.83 -16.43
N PRO A 164 -20.24 2.61 -15.43
CA PRO A 164 -20.68 1.27 -15.03
C PRO A 164 -21.31 0.48 -16.16
N ASP A 165 -21.97 1.14 -17.11
CA ASP A 165 -22.64 0.52 -18.25
C ASP A 165 -21.70 0.21 -19.44
N ASN A 166 -20.43 0.64 -19.37
CA ASN A 166 -19.43 0.39 -20.39
C ASN A 166 -18.11 -0.09 -19.75
N PRO A 167 -17.94 -1.41 -19.55
CA PRO A 167 -16.75 -1.96 -18.88
C PRO A 167 -15.43 -1.63 -19.59
N GLU A 168 -15.39 -1.63 -20.91
CA GLU A 168 -14.17 -1.29 -21.69
C GLU A 168 -13.76 0.17 -21.45
N LYS A 169 -14.71 1.09 -21.52
CA LYS A 169 -14.46 2.51 -21.23
C LYS A 169 -14.07 2.72 -19.75
N SER A 170 -14.69 1.98 -18.82
CA SER A 170 -14.36 1.98 -17.41
C SER A 170 -12.90 1.63 -17.18
N LEU A 171 -12.46 0.49 -17.71
CA LEU A 171 -11.08 0.01 -17.58
C LEU A 171 -10.08 0.93 -18.29
N ALA A 172 -10.44 1.49 -19.46
CA ALA A 172 -9.58 2.44 -20.15
C ALA A 172 -9.32 3.71 -19.32
N ILE A 173 -10.35 4.26 -18.67
CA ILE A 173 -10.21 5.41 -17.76
C ILE A 173 -9.35 5.04 -16.54
N GLN A 174 -9.59 3.89 -15.91
CA GLN A 174 -8.82 3.43 -14.77
C GLN A 174 -7.34 3.24 -15.13
N SER A 175 -7.06 2.57 -16.27
CA SER A 175 -5.70 2.38 -16.79
C SER A 175 -4.98 3.69 -17.06
N GLU A 176 -5.66 4.69 -17.61
CA GLU A 176 -5.05 6.00 -17.88
C GLU A 176 -4.74 6.74 -16.57
N ILE A 177 -5.63 6.67 -15.57
CA ILE A 177 -5.37 7.19 -14.23
C ILE A 177 -4.12 6.51 -13.63
N VAL A 178 -4.03 5.19 -13.72
CA VAL A 178 -2.87 4.41 -13.24
C VAL A 178 -1.60 4.86 -13.94
N ARG A 179 -1.61 4.97 -15.29
CA ARG A 179 -0.45 5.41 -16.07
C ARG A 179 0.08 6.77 -15.61
N ILE A 180 -0.82 7.73 -15.38
CA ILE A 180 -0.47 9.07 -14.91
C ILE A 180 0.15 8.99 -13.50
N LEU A 181 -0.49 8.28 -12.57
CA LEU A 181 -0.03 8.18 -11.20
C LEU A 181 1.29 7.39 -11.07
N ASP A 182 1.47 6.34 -11.88
CA ASP A 182 2.74 5.60 -11.97
C ASP A 182 3.87 6.52 -12.43
N THR A 183 3.62 7.39 -13.43
CA THR A 183 4.61 8.35 -13.93
C THR A 183 5.04 9.33 -12.84
N PHE A 184 4.08 9.92 -12.11
CA PHE A 184 4.40 10.82 -11.00
C PHE A 184 5.13 10.10 -9.86
N SER A 185 4.75 8.87 -9.56
CA SER A 185 5.41 8.05 -8.54
C SER A 185 6.87 7.76 -8.89
N ALA A 186 7.15 7.43 -10.17
CA ALA A 186 8.50 7.20 -10.66
C ALA A 186 9.35 8.47 -10.59
N LEU A 187 8.84 9.60 -11.07
CA LEU A 187 9.52 10.90 -11.01
C LEU A 187 9.82 11.32 -9.56
N THR A 188 8.87 11.12 -8.66
CA THR A 188 9.06 11.44 -7.24
C THR A 188 10.13 10.57 -6.61
N ALA A 189 10.17 9.27 -6.94
CA ALA A 189 11.20 8.35 -6.45
C ALA A 189 12.59 8.72 -6.95
N GLU A 190 12.75 9.05 -8.24
CA GLU A 190 14.00 9.49 -8.85
C GLU A 190 14.51 10.76 -8.18
N LEU A 191 13.68 11.79 -8.07
CA LEU A 191 14.02 13.06 -7.44
C LEU A 191 14.41 12.88 -5.96
N THR A 192 13.70 12.02 -5.23
CA THR A 192 14.01 11.70 -3.84
C THR A 192 15.37 11.04 -3.70
N ALA A 193 15.71 10.11 -4.62
CA ALA A 193 17.01 9.43 -4.64
C ALA A 193 18.16 10.43 -4.92
N GLU A 194 18.00 11.33 -5.91
CA GLU A 194 18.98 12.37 -6.23
C GLU A 194 19.21 13.33 -5.06
N LEU A 195 18.13 13.85 -4.46
CA LEU A 195 18.24 14.76 -3.30
C LEU A 195 18.87 14.07 -2.10
N THR A 196 18.60 12.78 -1.88
CA THR A 196 19.21 12.01 -0.80
C THR A 196 20.70 11.81 -1.03
N ALA A 197 21.11 11.53 -2.27
CA ALA A 197 22.52 11.41 -2.64
C ALA A 197 23.26 12.74 -2.44
N GLU A 198 22.69 13.86 -2.91
CA GLU A 198 23.24 15.20 -2.73
C GLU A 198 23.38 15.55 -1.24
N LEU A 199 22.34 15.32 -0.43
CA LEU A 199 22.36 15.56 1.02
C LEU A 199 23.49 14.77 1.69
N ASN A 200 23.70 13.52 1.30
CA ASN A 200 24.77 12.67 1.86
C ASN A 200 26.15 13.19 1.47
N MET A 201 26.35 13.68 0.24
CA MET A 201 27.58 14.30 -0.19
C MET A 201 27.88 15.60 0.60
N ARG A 202 26.87 16.45 0.79
CA ARG A 202 27.01 17.69 1.56
C ARG A 202 27.34 17.43 3.02
N LYS A 203 26.72 16.42 3.64
CA LYS A 203 27.06 15.99 5.02
C LYS A 203 28.52 15.52 5.13
N LYS A 204 29.02 14.73 4.16
CA LYS A 204 30.42 14.29 4.14
C LYS A 204 31.36 15.50 4.00
N GLN A 205 31.07 16.43 3.11
CA GLN A 205 31.82 17.65 2.92
C GLN A 205 31.86 18.53 4.18
N TYR A 206 30.68 18.72 4.83
CA TYR A 206 30.59 19.44 6.09
C TYR A 206 31.46 18.81 7.17
N ASN A 207 31.36 17.50 7.36
CA ASN A 207 32.14 16.78 8.37
C ASN A 207 33.64 16.91 8.11
N TYR A 208 34.08 16.79 6.86
CA TYR A 208 35.48 16.95 6.46
C TYR A 208 36.00 18.34 6.84
N TYR A 209 35.32 19.41 6.44
CA TYR A 209 35.75 20.78 6.78
C TYR A 209 35.66 21.09 8.26
N ARG A 210 34.62 20.61 8.94
CA ARG A 210 34.50 20.74 10.40
C ARG A 210 35.71 20.14 11.09
N ASP A 211 36.07 18.91 10.74
CA ASP A 211 37.17 18.21 11.38
C ASP A 211 38.51 18.85 11.06
N GLN A 212 38.73 19.37 9.85
CA GLN A 212 39.93 20.16 9.49
C GLN A 212 40.02 21.47 10.25
N LEU A 213 38.90 22.21 10.33
CA LEU A 213 38.88 23.53 10.97
C LEU A 213 39.01 23.46 12.51
N LEU A 214 38.58 22.33 13.09
CA LEU A 214 38.65 22.12 14.54
C LEU A 214 39.87 21.31 15.00
N SER A 215 40.72 20.87 14.09
CA SER A 215 41.97 20.17 14.42
C SER A 215 43.08 21.18 14.81
N PHE A 216 43.04 21.60 16.06
CA PHE A 216 44.13 22.42 16.65
C PHE A 216 45.31 21.52 16.98
N LYS A 217 46.55 21.94 16.60
CA LYS A 217 47.78 21.27 17.07
C LYS A 217 47.98 21.62 18.53
N GLU A 218 48.19 20.61 19.36
CA GLU A 218 48.71 20.83 20.72
C GLU A 218 50.12 21.39 20.56
N GLY A 219 50.38 22.57 21.16
CA GLY A 219 51.67 23.24 21.13
C GLY A 219 52.68 22.64 22.12
#